data_e4c4b436046a4f21feb0731dae648412
#
_entry.id   e4c4b436046a4f21feb0731dae648412
#
_cell.length_a   1.000
_cell.length_b   1.000
_cell.length_c   1.000
_cell.angle_alpha   90.00
_cell.angle_beta   90.00
_cell.angle_gamma   90.00
#
_symmetry.space_group_name_H-M   'P 1'
#
loop_
_entity.id
_entity.type
_entity.pdbx_description
1 polymer ?
#
loop_
_entity_poly.entity_id
_entity_poly.type
_entity_poly.pdbx_seq_one_letter_code
_entity_poly.pdbx_strand_id
1 'polypeptide(L)'
;MDRQEAELRRQTAGTGVDVIRQGDDLILRMPSSVTFDVDRAEIKPQFYSVLDDVARTLSSYNQTFIDVLGHTDTTGSHEHNQGLSERRAASVAGYLASKGVDRPRMATRGFGEMAPICNPDYTEMKRAANRRVEIKIVPFRG
;
A
#
# COMPACT_ATOMS: atom_id res chain seq x y z
N MET A 1 4.05 -3.63 18.52
CA MET A 1 3.70 -2.64 17.49
C MET A 1 4.67 -1.49 17.42
N ASP A 2 5.16 -0.98 18.55
CA ASP A 2 6.08 0.17 18.55
C ASP A 2 7.43 -0.14 17.88
N ARG A 3 7.97 -1.33 18.11
CA ARG A 3 9.20 -1.78 17.45
C ARG A 3 8.98 -1.95 15.95
N GLN A 4 7.83 -2.49 15.58
CA GLN A 4 7.47 -2.65 14.17
C GLN A 4 7.34 -1.30 13.50
N GLU A 5 6.68 -0.34 14.15
CA GLU A 5 6.55 1.01 13.63
C GLU A 5 7.90 1.68 13.43
N ALA A 6 8.78 1.61 14.44
CA ALA A 6 10.11 2.21 14.36
C ALA A 6 10.93 1.58 13.22
N GLU A 7 10.86 0.27 13.07
CA GLU A 7 11.56 -0.45 12.01
C GLU A 7 11.06 -0.03 10.63
N LEU A 8 9.74 0.05 10.46
CA LEU A 8 9.14 0.45 9.18
C LEU A 8 9.48 1.91 8.84
N ARG A 9 9.45 2.81 9.84
CA ARG A 9 9.83 4.21 9.60
C ARG A 9 11.28 4.34 9.17
N ARG A 10 12.18 3.55 9.77
CA ARG A 10 13.59 3.53 9.41
C ARG A 10 13.79 3.01 7.99
N GLN A 11 13.12 1.92 7.64
CA GLN A 11 13.26 1.26 6.32
C GLN A 11 12.71 2.10 5.18
N THR A 12 11.66 2.89 5.44
CA THR A 12 10.98 3.65 4.39
C THR A 12 11.43 5.10 4.32
N ALA A 13 12.33 5.55 5.20
CA ALA A 13 12.83 6.91 5.18
C ALA A 13 13.47 7.24 3.83
N GLY A 14 13.06 8.35 3.23
CA GLY A 14 13.58 8.81 1.94
C GLY A 14 13.04 8.07 0.72
N THR A 15 12.09 7.15 0.87
CA THR A 15 11.56 6.35 -0.24
C THR A 15 10.28 6.91 -0.84
N GLY A 16 9.67 7.90 -0.19
CA GLY A 16 8.35 8.42 -0.58
C GLY A 16 7.19 7.71 0.12
N VAL A 17 7.46 6.64 0.85
CA VAL A 17 6.43 5.92 1.61
C VAL A 17 6.23 6.60 2.95
N ASP A 18 4.97 6.86 3.31
CA ASP A 18 4.62 7.41 4.62
C ASP A 18 4.15 6.29 5.56
N VAL A 19 4.60 6.34 6.81
CA VAL A 19 4.12 5.45 7.86
C VAL A 19 3.22 6.25 8.78
N ILE A 20 1.96 5.84 8.89
CA ILE A 20 0.93 6.57 9.63
C ILE A 20 0.40 5.67 10.74
N ARG A 21 0.43 6.17 11.98
CA ARG A 21 -0.21 5.48 13.11
C ARG A 21 -1.66 5.92 13.21
N GLN A 22 -2.60 4.96 13.23
CA GLN A 22 -4.02 5.24 13.35
C GLN A 22 -4.60 4.31 14.42
N GLY A 23 -4.69 4.80 15.65
CA GLY A 23 -5.07 3.97 16.78
C GLY A 23 -4.02 2.87 16.99
N ASP A 24 -4.47 1.61 16.97
CA ASP A 24 -3.57 0.45 17.08
C ASP A 24 -3.05 -0.03 15.73
N ASP A 25 -3.51 0.57 14.63
CA ASP A 25 -3.13 0.16 13.29
C ASP A 25 -1.97 1.00 12.77
N LEU A 26 -1.21 0.42 11.84
CA LEU A 26 -0.21 1.15 11.06
C LEU A 26 -0.61 1.12 9.60
N ILE A 27 -0.42 2.24 8.91
CA ILE A 27 -0.69 2.33 7.47
C ILE A 27 0.58 2.74 6.78
N LEU A 28 1.03 1.92 5.82
CA LEU A 28 2.09 2.29 4.89
C LEU A 28 1.42 2.84 3.64
N ARG A 29 1.57 4.13 3.41
CA ARG A 29 0.98 4.80 2.25
C ARG A 29 2.03 4.96 1.18
N MET A 30 1.85 4.25 0.06
CA MET A 30 2.81 4.20 -1.03
C MET A 30 2.24 4.94 -2.24
N PRO A 31 2.82 6.11 -2.61
CA PRO A 31 2.37 6.80 -3.82
C PRO A 31 2.55 5.92 -5.06
N SER A 32 1.54 5.92 -5.95
CA SER A 32 1.62 5.10 -7.15
C SER A 32 2.79 5.49 -8.05
N SER A 33 3.17 6.78 -8.04
CA SER A 33 4.26 7.26 -8.90
C SER A 33 5.61 6.63 -8.57
N VAL A 34 5.83 6.21 -7.31
CA VAL A 34 7.09 5.54 -6.93
C VAL A 34 7.00 4.02 -7.05
N THR A 35 5.79 3.48 -7.07
CA THR A 35 5.55 2.03 -7.06
C THR A 35 5.29 1.46 -8.46
N PHE A 36 4.58 2.20 -9.31
CA PHE A 36 4.13 1.73 -10.63
C PHE A 36 4.35 2.79 -11.70
N ASP A 37 4.45 2.34 -12.95
CA ASP A 37 4.32 3.22 -14.10
C ASP A 37 2.84 3.56 -14.35
N VAL A 38 2.59 4.61 -15.13
CA VAL A 38 1.23 5.06 -15.44
C VAL A 38 0.44 3.91 -16.06
N ASP A 39 -0.77 3.68 -15.55
CA ASP A 39 -1.69 2.62 -15.98
C ASP A 39 -1.14 1.20 -15.89
N ARG A 40 -0.05 1.00 -15.15
CA ARG A 40 0.56 -0.32 -14.97
C ARG A 40 0.32 -0.83 -13.56
N ALA A 41 0.30 -2.15 -13.44
CA ALA A 41 0.19 -2.83 -12.15
C ALA A 41 1.45 -3.60 -11.78
N GLU A 42 2.45 -3.60 -12.64
CA GLU A 42 3.75 -4.21 -12.36
C GLU A 42 4.57 -3.28 -11.47
N ILE A 43 5.09 -3.80 -10.39
CA ILE A 43 5.91 -3.03 -9.45
C ILE A 43 7.21 -2.63 -10.12
N LYS A 44 7.58 -1.36 -10.00
CA LYS A 44 8.86 -0.88 -10.54
C LYS A 44 10.02 -1.58 -9.86
N PRO A 45 11.04 -2.05 -10.61
CA PRO A 45 12.21 -2.70 -10.01
C PRO A 45 12.89 -1.87 -8.93
N GLN A 46 12.90 -0.55 -9.05
CA GLN A 46 13.49 0.36 -8.07
C GLN A 46 12.82 0.26 -6.70
N PHE A 47 11.57 -0.23 -6.67
CA PHE A 47 10.80 -0.33 -5.44
C PHE A 47 10.92 -1.70 -4.76
N TYR A 48 11.51 -2.70 -5.42
CA TYR A 48 11.62 -4.04 -4.85
C TYR A 48 12.37 -4.05 -3.51
N SER A 49 13.46 -3.30 -3.40
CA SER A 49 14.23 -3.28 -2.16
C SER A 49 13.42 -2.76 -0.98
N VAL A 50 12.56 -1.79 -1.21
CA VAL A 50 11.67 -1.24 -0.17
C VAL A 50 10.69 -2.33 0.28
N LEU A 51 10.06 -3.01 -0.68
CA LEU A 51 9.09 -4.07 -0.35
C LEU A 51 9.78 -5.29 0.28
N ASP A 52 11.02 -5.58 -0.10
CA ASP A 52 11.79 -6.66 0.54
C ASP A 52 11.98 -6.37 2.04
N ASP A 53 12.34 -5.15 2.38
CA ASP A 53 12.50 -4.73 3.77
C ASP A 53 11.17 -4.77 4.53
N VAL A 54 10.11 -4.28 3.91
CA VAL A 54 8.77 -4.32 4.49
C VAL A 54 8.33 -5.77 4.73
N ALA A 55 8.54 -6.65 3.75
CA ALA A 55 8.18 -8.07 3.88
C ALA A 55 8.93 -8.73 5.03
N ARG A 56 10.20 -8.41 5.20
CA ARG A 56 11.01 -8.95 6.29
C ARG A 56 10.46 -8.55 7.65
N THR A 57 10.08 -7.28 7.79
CA THR A 57 9.49 -6.77 9.03
C THR A 57 8.13 -7.40 9.28
N LEU A 58 7.27 -7.49 8.27
CA LEU A 58 5.94 -8.11 8.42
C LEU A 58 6.04 -9.60 8.78
N SER A 59 7.06 -10.29 8.27
CA SER A 59 7.28 -11.70 8.62
C SER A 59 7.78 -11.85 10.06
N SER A 60 8.60 -10.92 10.54
CA SER A 60 9.11 -10.93 11.91
C SER A 60 8.03 -10.61 12.94
N TYR A 61 7.11 -9.70 12.60
CA TYR A 61 6.01 -9.29 13.48
C TYR A 61 4.73 -9.94 12.97
N ASN A 62 4.60 -11.24 13.17
CA ASN A 62 3.62 -12.07 12.47
C ASN A 62 2.25 -12.14 13.14
N GLN A 63 2.00 -11.33 14.18
CA GLN A 63 0.72 -11.31 14.90
C GLN A 63 -0.17 -10.17 14.41
N THR A 64 -0.22 -9.97 13.10
CA THR A 64 -1.04 -8.93 12.48
C THR A 64 -1.73 -9.44 11.23
N PHE A 65 -2.90 -8.87 10.95
CA PHE A 65 -3.53 -8.95 9.62
C PHE A 65 -2.98 -7.82 8.75
N ILE A 66 -2.95 -8.06 7.45
CA ILE A 66 -2.38 -7.12 6.48
C ILE A 66 -3.41 -6.90 5.38
N ASP A 67 -3.96 -5.69 5.31
CA ASP A 67 -4.89 -5.30 4.25
C ASP A 67 -4.13 -4.47 3.23
N VAL A 68 -4.13 -4.91 1.98
CA VAL A 68 -3.50 -4.18 0.88
C VAL A 68 -4.60 -3.52 0.06
N LEU A 69 -4.62 -2.19 0.06
CA LEU A 69 -5.73 -1.39 -0.44
C LEU A 69 -5.25 -0.50 -1.59
N GLY A 70 -5.86 -0.65 -2.76
CA GLY A 70 -5.52 0.15 -3.95
C GLY A 70 -6.48 1.29 -4.15
N HIS A 71 -5.97 2.45 -4.54
CA HIS A 71 -6.75 3.67 -4.78
C HIS A 71 -6.28 4.39 -6.03
N THR A 72 -7.20 5.08 -6.70
CA THR A 72 -6.92 5.91 -7.86
C THR A 72 -7.45 7.34 -7.65
N ASP A 73 -7.12 8.24 -8.57
CA ASP A 73 -7.80 9.53 -8.66
C ASP A 73 -9.09 9.37 -9.49
N THR A 74 -9.75 10.49 -9.79
CA THR A 74 -11.03 10.49 -10.50
C THR A 74 -10.89 10.55 -12.02
N THR A 75 -9.67 10.60 -12.56
CA THR A 75 -9.47 10.64 -14.02
C THR A 75 -9.69 9.27 -14.63
N GLY A 76 -10.25 9.25 -15.84
CA GLY A 76 -10.57 8.01 -16.53
C GLY A 76 -11.91 7.41 -16.11
N SER A 77 -12.23 6.23 -16.62
CA SER A 77 -13.49 5.59 -16.30
C SER A 77 -13.45 4.94 -14.92
N HIS A 78 -14.60 4.89 -14.29
CA HIS A 78 -14.76 4.22 -12.99
C HIS A 78 -14.36 2.74 -13.05
N GLU A 79 -14.75 2.05 -14.12
CA GLU A 79 -14.45 0.64 -14.30
C GLU A 79 -12.94 0.40 -14.47
N HIS A 80 -12.27 1.24 -15.25
CA HIS A 80 -10.82 1.15 -15.43
C HIS A 80 -10.09 1.35 -14.09
N ASN A 81 -10.51 2.35 -13.34
CA ASN A 81 -9.91 2.69 -12.05
C ASN A 81 -10.12 1.58 -11.02
N GLN A 82 -11.31 1.00 -11.01
CA GLN A 82 -11.60 -0.11 -10.10
C GLN A 82 -10.69 -1.30 -10.40
N GLY A 83 -10.61 -1.70 -11.67
CA GLY A 83 -9.76 -2.83 -12.09
C GLY A 83 -8.28 -2.57 -11.83
N LEU A 84 -7.79 -1.37 -12.13
CA LEU A 84 -6.39 -1.00 -11.92
C LEU A 84 -6.02 -1.04 -10.42
N SER A 85 -6.88 -0.49 -9.56
CA SER A 85 -6.64 -0.50 -8.12
C SER A 85 -6.61 -1.91 -7.55
N GLU A 86 -7.48 -2.79 -8.03
CA GLU A 86 -7.48 -4.19 -7.63
C GLU A 86 -6.21 -4.91 -8.07
N ARG A 87 -5.78 -4.70 -9.31
CA ARG A 87 -4.56 -5.33 -9.84
C ARG A 87 -3.31 -4.84 -9.11
N ARG A 88 -3.25 -3.55 -8.78
CA ARG A 88 -2.11 -2.99 -8.05
C ARG A 88 -2.03 -3.53 -6.62
N ALA A 89 -3.16 -3.62 -5.93
CA ALA A 89 -3.21 -4.23 -4.61
C ALA A 89 -2.77 -5.69 -4.67
N ALA A 90 -3.26 -6.44 -5.66
CA ALA A 90 -2.87 -7.84 -5.84
C ALA A 90 -1.38 -8.00 -6.13
N SER A 91 -0.79 -7.10 -6.92
CA SER A 91 0.65 -7.14 -7.22
C SER A 91 1.50 -6.94 -5.97
N VAL A 92 1.13 -5.99 -5.13
CA VAL A 92 1.85 -5.73 -3.87
C VAL A 92 1.73 -6.94 -2.93
N ALA A 93 0.51 -7.45 -2.74
CA ALA A 93 0.30 -8.61 -1.87
C ALA A 93 1.03 -9.85 -2.40
N GLY A 94 0.98 -10.07 -3.71
CA GLY A 94 1.69 -11.19 -4.34
C GLY A 94 3.20 -11.10 -4.15
N TYR A 95 3.75 -9.90 -4.26
CA TYR A 95 5.18 -9.69 -4.02
C TYR A 95 5.55 -9.97 -2.57
N LEU A 96 4.77 -9.45 -1.61
CA LEU A 96 5.01 -9.71 -0.20
C LEU A 96 4.93 -11.21 0.11
N ALA A 97 3.96 -11.91 -0.47
CA ALA A 97 3.83 -13.37 -0.30
C ALA A 97 5.06 -14.10 -0.84
N SER A 98 5.59 -13.66 -1.98
CA SER A 98 6.79 -14.27 -2.57
C SER A 98 8.02 -14.08 -1.69
N LYS A 99 7.98 -13.12 -0.77
CA LYS A 99 9.08 -12.81 0.15
C LYS A 99 8.82 -13.31 1.58
N GLY A 100 7.85 -14.20 1.76
CA GLY A 100 7.65 -14.91 3.02
C GLY A 100 6.50 -14.44 3.89
N VAL A 101 5.71 -13.46 3.45
CA VAL A 101 4.51 -13.05 4.20
C VAL A 101 3.40 -14.05 3.92
N ASP A 102 2.82 -14.64 4.97
CA ASP A 102 1.81 -15.68 4.84
C ASP A 102 0.53 -15.13 4.20
N ARG A 103 0.08 -15.77 3.11
CA ARG A 103 -1.14 -15.36 2.41
C ARG A 103 -2.39 -15.32 3.31
N PRO A 104 -2.61 -16.26 4.24
CA PRO A 104 -3.78 -16.19 5.11
C PRO A 104 -3.86 -14.93 5.98
N ARG A 105 -2.74 -14.23 6.19
CA ARG A 105 -2.72 -12.97 6.94
C ARG A 105 -3.14 -11.78 6.08
N MET A 106 -3.19 -11.93 4.75
CA MET A 106 -3.35 -10.82 3.82
C MET A 106 -4.73 -10.84 3.18
N ALA A 107 -5.29 -9.65 3.00
CA ALA A 107 -6.46 -9.41 2.18
C ALA A 107 -6.16 -8.26 1.22
N THR A 108 -6.77 -8.30 0.04
CA THR A 108 -6.58 -7.23 -0.95
C THR A 108 -7.93 -6.62 -1.29
N ARG A 109 -7.93 -5.32 -1.58
CA ARG A 109 -9.13 -4.63 -2.01
C ARG A 109 -8.77 -3.44 -2.89
N GLY A 110 -9.52 -3.25 -3.97
CA GLY A 110 -9.42 -2.07 -4.81
C GLY A 110 -10.63 -1.18 -4.57
N PHE A 111 -10.38 0.07 -4.25
CA PHE A 111 -11.44 1.07 -4.05
C PHE A 111 -11.65 1.95 -5.29
N GLY A 112 -10.75 1.85 -6.29
CA GLY A 112 -10.79 2.79 -7.40
C GLY A 112 -10.70 4.21 -6.87
N GLU A 113 -11.65 5.05 -7.29
CA GLU A 113 -11.73 6.44 -6.86
C GLU A 113 -12.67 6.66 -5.66
N MET A 114 -13.18 5.60 -5.05
CA MET A 114 -14.29 5.67 -4.09
C MET A 114 -13.88 6.06 -2.66
N ALA A 115 -12.60 6.05 -2.34
CA ALA A 115 -12.12 6.38 -0.99
C ALA A 115 -10.94 7.37 -1.07
N PRO A 116 -11.16 8.61 -1.53
CA PRO A 116 -10.08 9.57 -1.73
C PRO A 116 -9.57 10.16 -0.42
N ILE A 117 -8.28 10.54 -0.42
CA ILE A 117 -7.72 11.40 0.63
C ILE A 117 -8.14 12.85 0.39
N CYS A 118 -8.09 13.27 -0.88
CA CYS A 118 -8.47 14.63 -1.30
C CYS A 118 -9.74 14.57 -2.12
N ASN A 119 -10.77 15.33 -1.71
CA ASN A 119 -12.04 15.36 -2.41
C ASN A 119 -12.62 16.77 -2.31
N PRO A 120 -12.85 17.45 -3.45
CA PRO A 120 -12.57 17.04 -4.83
C PRO A 120 -11.08 17.10 -5.19
N ASP A 121 -10.67 16.34 -6.23
CA ASP A 121 -9.28 16.29 -6.65
C ASP A 121 -9.04 17.09 -7.95
N TYR A 122 -9.31 18.37 -7.90
CA TYR A 122 -9.23 19.25 -9.09
C TYR A 122 -7.81 19.62 -9.49
N THR A 123 -6.81 19.41 -8.65
CA THR A 123 -5.42 19.74 -8.97
C THR A 123 -4.59 18.46 -9.10
N GLU A 124 -3.46 18.53 -9.84
CA GLU A 124 -2.57 17.38 -9.98
C GLU A 124 -2.01 16.95 -8.63
N MET A 125 -1.70 17.88 -7.73
CA MET A 125 -1.23 17.55 -6.40
C MET A 125 -2.25 16.71 -5.64
N LYS A 126 -3.53 17.08 -5.71
CA LYS A 126 -4.61 16.34 -5.04
C LYS A 126 -4.84 14.98 -5.68
N ARG A 127 -4.80 14.91 -7.02
CA ARG A 127 -4.92 13.64 -7.73
C ARG A 127 -3.75 12.70 -7.40
N ALA A 128 -2.54 13.24 -7.34
CA ALA A 128 -1.37 12.44 -6.98
C ALA A 128 -1.50 11.86 -5.57
N ALA A 129 -2.05 12.62 -4.62
CA ALA A 129 -2.28 12.12 -3.27
C ALA A 129 -3.29 10.97 -3.24
N ASN A 130 -4.26 10.97 -4.16
CA ASN A 130 -5.27 9.91 -4.23
C ASN A 130 -4.74 8.63 -4.91
N ARG A 131 -3.75 8.74 -5.81
CA ARG A 131 -3.15 7.59 -6.49
C ARG A 131 -2.15 6.92 -5.56
N ARG A 132 -2.59 5.86 -4.87
CA ARG A 132 -1.76 5.19 -3.86
C ARG A 132 -2.17 3.75 -3.65
N VAL A 133 -1.27 2.98 -3.07
CA VAL A 133 -1.59 1.68 -2.45
C VAL A 133 -1.24 1.82 -0.96
N GLU A 134 -2.13 1.36 -0.11
CA GLU A 134 -1.91 1.37 1.33
C GLU A 134 -1.78 -0.06 1.84
N ILE A 135 -0.80 -0.29 2.70
CA ILE A 135 -0.69 -1.53 3.46
C ILE A 135 -1.11 -1.21 4.88
N LYS A 136 -2.26 -1.72 5.28
CA LYS A 136 -2.81 -1.50 6.62
C LYS A 136 -2.48 -2.70 7.49
N ILE A 137 -1.76 -2.46 8.58
CA ILE A 137 -1.28 -3.50 9.48
C ILE A 137 -2.13 -3.43 10.75
N VAL A 138 -2.91 -4.49 11.00
CA VAL A 138 -3.90 -4.54 12.08
C VAL A 138 -3.51 -5.65 13.06
N PRO A 139 -3.27 -5.33 14.34
CA PRO A 139 -2.93 -6.36 15.32
C PRO A 139 -4.03 -7.39 15.47
N PHE A 140 -3.66 -8.65 15.71
CA PHE A 140 -4.65 -9.67 16.10
C PHE A 140 -5.27 -9.26 17.41
N ARG A 141 -6.59 -9.41 17.49
CA ARG A 141 -7.35 -9.16 18.71
C ARG A 141 -7.89 -10.51 19.19
N GLY A 142 -7.33 -10.99 20.28
CA GLY A 142 -7.70 -12.30 20.70
C GLY A 142 -8.13 -12.41 22.09
#